data_428e850fbcb7b6f7fc09da306da5ce8b
#
_entry.id   428e850fbcb7b6f7fc09da306da5ce8b
#
_cell.length_a   1.000
_cell.length_b   1.000
_cell.length_c   1.000
_cell.angle_alpha   90.00
_cell.angle_beta   90.00
_cell.angle_gamma   90.00
#
_symmetry.space_group_name_H-M   'P 1'
#
loop_
_entity.id
_entity.type
_entity.pdbx_description
1 polymer ?
#
loop_
_entity_poly.entity_id
_entity_poly.type
_entity_poly.pdbx_seq_one_letter_code
_entity_poly.pdbx_strand_id
1 'polypeptide(L)'
;MSSFTIVHVDDFERPFPKWALARKALGLQSFGMNVVELPPGETIPEHDETESDQEEVFIVLAGDATMVIDGEDHPAPAGTYVRLDPEPKRTVVNRSEADATVLIVSAPRTSGYTPLPWA
;
A
#
# COMPACT_ATOMS: atom_id res chain seq x y z
N MET A 1 8.42 -28.00 -4.73
CA MET A 1 7.89 -26.76 -4.14
C MET A 1 9.03 -25.89 -3.71
N SER A 2 9.04 -24.66 -4.13
CA SER A 2 10.09 -23.71 -3.76
C SER A 2 9.81 -23.10 -2.39
N SER A 3 10.88 -22.87 -1.62
CA SER A 3 10.78 -22.17 -0.34
C SER A 3 10.95 -20.64 -0.49
N PHE A 4 11.10 -20.16 -1.70
CA PHE A 4 11.26 -18.73 -1.98
C PHE A 4 10.69 -18.39 -3.35
N THR A 5 10.41 -17.10 -3.55
CA THR A 5 9.95 -16.55 -4.83
C THR A 5 10.73 -15.28 -5.14
N ILE A 6 11.23 -15.15 -6.36
CA ILE A 6 11.88 -13.95 -6.86
C ILE A 6 11.12 -13.51 -8.10
N VAL A 7 10.61 -12.27 -8.09
CA VAL A 7 9.83 -11.74 -9.22
C VAL A 7 10.10 -10.23 -9.33
N HIS A 8 10.12 -9.71 -10.54
CA HIS A 8 10.29 -8.29 -10.81
C HIS A 8 8.91 -7.62 -10.92
N VAL A 9 8.80 -6.37 -10.54
CA VAL A 9 7.53 -5.62 -10.57
C VAL A 9 6.91 -5.56 -11.97
N ASP A 10 7.73 -5.60 -13.01
CA ASP A 10 7.23 -5.60 -14.40
C ASP A 10 6.40 -6.86 -14.73
N ASP A 11 6.59 -7.94 -13.96
CA ASP A 11 5.87 -9.19 -14.14
C ASP A 11 4.61 -9.32 -13.26
N PHE A 12 4.32 -8.33 -12.44
CA PHE A 12 3.10 -8.34 -11.61
C PHE A 12 1.87 -8.22 -12.50
N GLU A 13 0.82 -8.99 -12.18
CA GLU A 13 -0.47 -8.83 -12.85
C GLU A 13 -1.06 -7.45 -12.53
N ARG A 14 -1.67 -6.84 -13.55
CA ARG A 14 -2.37 -5.56 -13.45
C ARG A 14 -3.79 -5.72 -14.01
N PRO A 15 -4.69 -6.43 -13.28
CA PRO A 15 -6.05 -6.68 -13.78
C PRO A 15 -6.91 -5.43 -13.82
N PHE A 16 -6.54 -4.41 -13.03
CA PHE A 16 -7.20 -3.12 -12.98
C PHE A 16 -6.15 -2.03 -13.18
N PRO A 17 -6.52 -0.90 -13.83
CA PRO A 17 -5.63 0.25 -13.85
C PRO A 17 -5.21 0.64 -12.42
N LYS A 18 -3.95 1.02 -12.26
CA LYS A 18 -3.34 1.48 -11.02
C LYS A 18 -2.91 0.38 -10.04
N TRP A 19 -3.37 -0.85 -10.16
CA TRP A 19 -3.05 -1.92 -9.22
C TRP A 19 -2.08 -2.93 -9.82
N ALA A 20 -0.94 -3.14 -9.16
CA ALA A 20 0.01 -4.20 -9.46
C ALA A 20 0.05 -5.18 -8.27
N LEU A 21 -0.27 -6.44 -8.53
CA LEU A 21 -0.60 -7.41 -7.48
C LEU A 21 0.64 -8.11 -6.94
N ALA A 22 1.34 -7.47 -6.00
CA ALA A 22 2.57 -7.97 -5.41
C ALA A 22 2.35 -9.24 -4.57
N ARG A 23 1.32 -9.25 -3.70
CA ARG A 23 1.03 -10.41 -2.86
C ARG A 23 0.83 -11.67 -3.70
N LYS A 24 0.05 -11.55 -4.77
CA LYS A 24 -0.25 -12.68 -5.66
C LYS A 24 1.00 -13.17 -6.37
N ALA A 25 1.81 -12.26 -6.90
CA ALA A 25 3.04 -12.60 -7.60
C ALA A 25 4.05 -13.31 -6.69
N LEU A 26 4.15 -12.88 -5.43
CA LEU A 26 5.06 -13.45 -4.46
C LEU A 26 4.51 -14.72 -3.79
N GLY A 27 3.20 -14.94 -3.84
CA GLY A 27 2.56 -16.04 -3.12
C GLY A 27 2.53 -15.83 -1.61
N LEU A 28 2.47 -14.58 -1.15
CA LEU A 28 2.44 -14.27 0.28
C LEU A 28 1.16 -14.79 0.93
N GLN A 29 1.30 -15.35 2.12
CA GLN A 29 0.18 -15.85 2.92
C GLN A 29 0.02 -15.12 4.25
N SER A 30 1.06 -14.44 4.72
CA SER A 30 1.09 -13.88 6.08
C SER A 30 0.62 -12.42 6.15
N PHE A 31 0.70 -11.68 5.04
CA PHE A 31 0.30 -10.27 5.00
C PHE A 31 -0.05 -9.86 3.57
N GLY A 32 -0.78 -8.77 3.44
CA GLY A 32 -1.12 -8.18 2.16
C GLY A 32 -0.03 -7.26 1.66
N MET A 33 0.15 -7.20 0.34
CA MET A 33 1.10 -6.30 -0.30
C MET A 33 0.64 -6.04 -1.72
N ASN A 34 0.46 -4.76 -2.07
CA ASN A 34 0.17 -4.36 -3.44
C ASN A 34 0.87 -3.05 -3.77
N VAL A 35 1.13 -2.86 -5.05
CA VAL A 35 1.70 -1.62 -5.56
C VAL A 35 0.60 -0.84 -6.27
N VAL A 36 0.49 0.43 -5.95
CA VAL A 36 -0.42 1.37 -6.61
C VAL A 36 0.42 2.28 -7.50
N GLU A 37 0.08 2.28 -8.78
CA GLU A 37 0.74 3.10 -9.79
C GLU A 37 -0.23 4.20 -10.21
N LEU A 38 0.07 5.45 -9.81
CA LEU A 38 -0.83 6.59 -9.98
C LEU A 38 -0.26 7.59 -11.00
N PRO A 39 -0.81 7.62 -12.23
CA PRO A 39 -0.58 8.75 -13.12
C PRO A 39 -1.08 10.06 -12.52
N PRO A 40 -0.66 11.22 -13.06
CA PRO A 40 -1.17 12.52 -12.59
C PRO A 40 -2.69 12.58 -12.51
N GLY A 41 -3.22 13.08 -11.41
CA GLY A 41 -4.66 13.27 -11.19
C GLY A 41 -5.42 12.03 -10.73
N GLU A 42 -4.77 10.87 -10.67
CA GLU A 42 -5.44 9.62 -10.33
C GLU A 42 -5.46 9.37 -8.83
N THR A 43 -6.43 8.57 -8.40
CA THR A 43 -6.65 8.17 -7.01
C THR A 43 -7.15 6.73 -6.97
N ILE A 44 -7.15 6.14 -5.78
CA ILE A 44 -7.83 4.86 -5.52
C ILE A 44 -9.10 5.12 -4.72
N PRO A 45 -10.03 4.16 -4.64
CA PRO A 45 -11.23 4.36 -3.84
C PRO A 45 -10.93 4.62 -2.37
N GLU A 46 -11.61 5.60 -1.77
CA GLU A 46 -11.54 5.81 -0.32
C GLU A 46 -12.18 4.64 0.41
N HIS A 47 -11.52 4.15 1.46
CA HIS A 47 -12.00 3.01 2.23
C HIS A 47 -11.43 3.05 3.65
N ASP A 48 -11.99 2.20 4.51
CA ASP A 48 -11.38 1.82 5.78
C ASP A 48 -11.15 0.30 5.80
N GLU A 49 -10.55 -0.20 6.85
CA GLU A 49 -10.22 -1.62 6.99
C GLU A 49 -10.87 -2.24 8.24
N THR A 50 -11.98 -1.67 8.70
CA THR A 50 -12.68 -2.16 9.90
C THR A 50 -13.23 -3.58 9.72
N GLU A 51 -13.68 -3.91 8.52
CA GLU A 51 -14.28 -5.23 8.23
C GLU A 51 -13.27 -6.36 8.40
N SER A 52 -12.03 -6.16 7.98
CA SER A 52 -10.95 -7.16 8.07
C SER A 52 -9.97 -6.90 9.21
N ASP A 53 -10.17 -5.84 9.99
CA ASP A 53 -9.32 -5.43 11.10
C ASP A 53 -7.84 -5.27 10.70
N GLN A 54 -7.59 -4.72 9.52
CA GLN A 54 -6.24 -4.58 8.97
C GLN A 54 -5.58 -3.29 9.43
N GLU A 55 -4.35 -3.42 9.94
CA GLU A 55 -3.41 -2.32 10.02
C GLU A 55 -2.69 -2.22 8.68
N GLU A 56 -2.56 -1.00 8.15
CA GLU A 56 -1.92 -0.78 6.85
C GLU A 56 -0.77 0.21 6.96
N VAL A 57 0.22 0.04 6.09
CA VAL A 57 1.26 1.04 5.87
C VAL A 57 1.28 1.38 4.38
N PHE A 58 1.16 2.68 4.08
CA PHE A 58 1.35 3.21 2.73
C PHE A 58 2.76 3.77 2.67
N ILE A 59 3.53 3.35 1.68
CA ILE A 59 4.92 3.76 1.50
C ILE A 59 5.04 4.39 0.11
N VAL A 60 5.32 5.66 0.04
CA VAL A 60 5.51 6.34 -1.26
C VAL A 60 6.92 6.05 -1.74
N LEU A 61 7.04 5.23 -2.77
CA LEU A 61 8.32 4.80 -3.33
C LEU A 61 8.90 5.80 -4.32
N ALA A 62 8.04 6.48 -5.07
CA ALA A 62 8.45 7.42 -6.11
C ALA A 62 7.38 8.49 -6.31
N GLY A 63 7.80 9.67 -6.74
CA GLY A 63 6.92 10.78 -7.03
C GLY A 63 6.46 11.54 -5.80
N ASP A 64 5.38 12.29 -5.98
CA ASP A 64 4.73 13.10 -4.94
C ASP A 64 3.28 12.66 -4.84
N ALA A 65 2.88 12.16 -3.68
CA ALA A 65 1.51 11.79 -3.42
C ALA A 65 0.92 12.63 -2.29
N THR A 66 -0.40 12.56 -2.15
CA THR A 66 -1.15 13.14 -1.03
C THR A 66 -1.97 12.04 -0.41
N MET A 67 -1.79 11.80 0.88
CA MET A 67 -2.70 10.94 1.64
C MET A 67 -3.89 11.77 2.09
N VAL A 68 -5.09 11.25 1.86
CA VAL A 68 -6.33 11.86 2.38
C VAL A 68 -6.85 10.95 3.47
N ILE A 69 -6.82 11.42 4.71
CA ILE A 69 -7.20 10.63 5.90
C ILE A 69 -8.34 11.36 6.60
N ASP A 70 -9.49 10.70 6.67
CA ASP A 70 -10.73 11.30 7.21
C ASP A 70 -11.02 12.68 6.60
N GLY A 71 -10.80 12.79 5.29
CA GLY A 71 -11.05 14.02 4.54
C GLY A 71 -9.95 15.08 4.64
N GLU A 72 -8.85 14.81 5.36
CA GLU A 72 -7.77 15.76 5.58
C GLU A 72 -6.56 15.40 4.74
N ASP A 73 -6.00 16.38 4.02
CA ASP A 73 -4.84 16.19 3.16
C ASP A 73 -3.54 16.18 3.94
N HIS A 74 -2.67 15.22 3.62
CA HIS A 74 -1.34 15.12 4.18
C HIS A 74 -0.34 14.93 3.05
N PRO A 75 0.61 15.87 2.83
CA PRO A 75 1.64 15.67 1.82
C PRO A 75 2.46 14.40 2.09
N ALA A 76 2.69 13.64 1.04
CA ALA A 76 3.40 12.37 1.13
C ALA A 76 4.36 12.21 -0.06
N PRO A 77 5.46 12.95 -0.08
CA PRO A 77 6.50 12.77 -1.10
C PRO A 77 7.19 11.42 -0.96
N ALA A 78 7.97 11.03 -1.96
CA ALA A 78 8.74 9.79 -1.93
C ALA A 78 9.54 9.67 -0.63
N GLY A 79 9.50 8.49 -0.02
CA GLY A 79 10.12 8.23 1.28
C GLY A 79 9.19 8.43 2.47
N THR A 80 7.93 8.82 2.25
CA THR A 80 6.93 8.94 3.31
C THR A 80 6.32 7.59 3.62
N TYR A 81 6.22 7.29 4.92
CA TYR A 81 5.56 6.08 5.45
C TYR A 81 4.36 6.53 6.28
N VAL A 82 3.21 5.96 5.99
CA VAL A 82 1.96 6.30 6.68
C VAL A 82 1.35 5.03 7.25
N ARG A 83 1.35 4.91 8.58
CA ARG A 83 0.67 3.81 9.26
C ARG A 83 -0.76 4.20 9.57
N LEU A 84 -1.69 3.29 9.32
CA LEU A 84 -3.11 3.50 9.56
C LEU A 84 -3.70 2.34 10.35
N ASP A 85 -4.39 2.67 11.43
CA ASP A 85 -5.28 1.73 12.09
C ASP A 85 -6.47 1.40 11.16
N PRO A 86 -7.27 0.36 11.45
CA PRO A 86 -8.40 0.01 10.58
C PRO A 86 -9.44 1.12 10.40
N GLU A 87 -9.68 1.93 11.42
CA GLU A 87 -10.82 2.84 11.50
C GLU A 87 -10.76 4.06 10.58
N PRO A 88 -9.66 4.80 10.45
CA PRO A 88 -9.65 5.99 9.60
C PRO A 88 -9.97 5.65 8.14
N LYS A 89 -10.80 6.46 7.51
CA LYS A 89 -10.99 6.38 6.06
C LYS A 89 -9.77 6.97 5.38
N ARG A 90 -9.26 6.27 4.37
CA ARG A 90 -8.04 6.67 3.69
C ARG A 90 -8.16 6.51 2.18
N THR A 91 -7.46 7.36 1.49
CA THR A 91 -7.09 7.17 0.10
C THR A 91 -5.76 7.88 -0.17
N VAL A 92 -5.18 7.60 -1.32
CA VAL A 92 -4.01 8.30 -1.82
C VAL A 92 -4.34 8.87 -3.19
N VAL A 93 -3.92 10.10 -3.43
CA VAL A 93 -4.16 10.79 -4.70
C VAL A 93 -2.85 11.38 -5.21
N ASN A 94 -2.66 11.35 -6.51
CA ASN A 94 -1.53 12.02 -7.16
C ASN A 94 -2.00 13.34 -7.76
N ARG A 95 -1.72 14.44 -7.06
CA ARG A 95 -2.04 15.80 -7.52
C ARG A 95 -0.88 16.46 -8.25
N SER A 96 0.22 15.74 -8.44
CA SER A 96 1.41 16.23 -9.14
C SER A 96 1.30 16.01 -10.65
N GLU A 97 2.31 16.47 -11.38
CA GLU A 97 2.37 16.33 -12.84
C GLU A 97 3.19 15.12 -13.30
N ALA A 98 3.74 14.35 -12.37
CA ALA A 98 4.52 13.15 -12.64
C ALA A 98 3.87 11.92 -11.99
N ASP A 99 4.22 10.74 -12.45
CA ASP A 99 3.71 9.50 -11.88
C ASP A 99 4.14 9.33 -10.41
N ALA A 100 3.30 8.70 -9.61
CA ALA A 100 3.62 8.32 -8.25
C ALA A 100 3.42 6.82 -8.07
N THR A 101 4.26 6.21 -7.24
CA THR A 101 4.20 4.79 -6.93
C THR A 101 4.12 4.62 -5.42
N VAL A 102 3.12 3.85 -4.97
CA VAL A 102 2.86 3.63 -3.56
C VAL A 102 2.79 2.12 -3.28
N LEU A 103 3.54 1.67 -2.30
CA LEU A 103 3.47 0.31 -1.79
C LEU A 103 2.52 0.29 -0.60
N ILE A 104 1.57 -0.64 -0.58
CA ILE A 104 0.65 -0.83 0.53
C ILE A 104 0.91 -2.21 1.13
N VAL A 105 1.17 -2.24 2.43
CA VAL A 105 1.38 -3.47 3.20
C VAL A 105 0.33 -3.52 4.30
N SER A 106 -0.28 -4.68 4.51
CA SER A 106 -1.35 -4.83 5.50
C SER A 106 -1.31 -6.18 6.18
N ALA A 107 -1.74 -6.19 7.44
CA ALA A 107 -1.96 -7.43 8.19
C ALA A 107 -3.01 -7.17 9.27
N PRO A 108 -3.79 -8.19 9.67
CA PRO A 108 -4.69 -8.04 10.80
C PRO A 108 -3.92 -7.72 12.08
N ARG A 109 -4.48 -6.90 12.95
CA ARG A 109 -3.87 -6.61 14.26
C ARG A 109 -3.70 -7.87 15.12
N THR A 110 -4.42 -8.93 14.78
CA THR A 110 -4.35 -10.24 15.45
C THR A 110 -3.38 -11.19 14.75
N SER A 111 -2.45 -10.67 13.95
CA SER A 111 -1.51 -11.49 13.15
C SER A 111 -0.58 -12.38 13.98
N GLY A 112 -0.40 -12.05 15.26
CA GLY A 112 0.54 -12.80 16.11
C GLY A 112 1.99 -12.37 15.93
N TYR A 113 2.23 -11.28 15.20
CA TYR A 113 3.59 -10.75 15.03
C TYR A 113 4.20 -10.36 16.38
N THR A 114 5.42 -10.81 16.62
CA THR A 114 6.19 -10.44 17.80
C THR A 114 7.48 -9.77 17.34
N PRO A 115 7.70 -8.49 17.67
CA PRO A 115 8.92 -7.82 17.28
C PRO A 115 10.15 -8.39 18.00
N LEU A 116 11.31 -8.30 17.34
CA LEU A 116 12.58 -8.56 18.00
C LEU A 116 12.80 -7.51 19.08
N PRO A 117 13.57 -7.84 20.17
CA PRO A 117 13.73 -6.90 21.29
C PRO A 117 14.30 -5.53 20.93
N TRP A 118 15.06 -5.45 19.83
CA TRP A 118 15.70 -4.20 19.37
C TRP A 118 14.94 -3.54 18.21
N ALA A 119 13.87 -4.11 17.70
CA ALA A 119 13.17 -3.64 16.51
C ALA A 119 11.75 -3.17 16.82
#